data_2de6a4c6b73416f2aa551f76b35f15be
#
_entry.id   2de6a4c6b73416f2aa551f76b35f15be
#
_cell.length_a   1.000
_cell.length_b   1.000
_cell.length_c   1.000
_cell.angle_alpha   90.00
_cell.angle_beta   90.00
_cell.angle_gamma   90.00
#
_symmetry.space_group_name_H-M   'P 1'
#
loop_
_entity.id
_entity.type
_entity.pdbx_description
1 polymer ?
#
loop_
_entity_poly.entity_id
_entity_poly.type
_entity_poly.pdbx_seq_one_letter_code
_entity_poly.pdbx_strand_id
1 'polypeptide(L)'
;MSNILPKNDNNFMYFQPHVALRPYIAYYSITTSSADIAHISPVFIPDLGGAIIISQYHDRFDVRIWGPFNRISHIEPGAPVAQKKYFIEFHPGGLSRLIYNNSQELLNQKLYMEDVNIAIKHSLIALVEQHALCQNQLISQFDMYFLDLLVVRTDTLIRGRHILKILQCVSKEDTITAIEKEVHYSQRQMNRYLNTVVGVSSKNYLRVKRINLAVQMLKQRQCSIEEVAFELGYYDSAHFIHDFTKIMNKTPTMYRENMSDFYSETTKRL
;
A
#
# COMPACT_ATOMS: atom_id res chain seq x y z
N MET A 1 4.57 3.45 25.73
CA MET A 1 3.30 2.84 25.28
C MET A 1 3.63 1.95 24.10
N SER A 2 3.19 0.70 24.09
CA SER A 2 3.53 -0.24 23.03
C SER A 2 2.88 0.21 21.70
N ASN A 3 3.68 0.45 20.67
CA ASN A 3 3.21 0.79 19.33
C ASN A 3 2.63 -0.44 18.55
N ILE A 4 2.36 -1.54 19.27
CA ILE A 4 1.87 -2.79 18.67
C ILE A 4 0.39 -2.65 18.37
N LEU A 5 0.01 -2.88 17.11
CA LEU A 5 -1.39 -2.98 16.72
C LEU A 5 -1.96 -4.34 17.13
N PRO A 6 -3.23 -4.42 17.62
CA PRO A 6 -3.81 -5.65 18.16
C PRO A 6 -4.17 -6.71 17.11
N LYS A 7 -3.47 -6.78 15.98
CA LYS A 7 -3.67 -7.77 14.94
C LYS A 7 -2.45 -8.67 14.84
N ASN A 8 -2.57 -9.86 15.40
CA ASN A 8 -1.69 -10.98 15.13
C ASN A 8 -2.37 -11.87 14.05
N ASP A 9 -2.07 -11.65 12.79
CA ASP A 9 -2.03 -12.78 11.86
C ASP A 9 -0.81 -13.61 12.31
N ASN A 10 -0.95 -14.92 12.45
CA ASN A 10 0.03 -15.81 13.12
C ASN A 10 1.49 -15.64 12.67
N ASN A 11 1.75 -14.92 11.58
CA ASN A 11 3.07 -14.74 10.95
C ASN A 11 3.56 -13.29 10.88
N PHE A 12 2.77 -12.29 11.30
CA PHE A 12 3.14 -10.88 11.22
C PHE A 12 2.89 -10.14 12.53
N MET A 13 3.84 -9.30 12.90
CA MET A 13 3.65 -8.27 13.93
C MET A 13 3.51 -6.91 13.26
N TYR A 14 2.53 -6.11 13.68
CA TYR A 14 2.22 -4.80 13.12
C TYR A 14 2.50 -3.70 14.14
N PHE A 15 3.07 -2.58 13.65
CA PHE A 15 3.45 -1.44 14.49
C PHE A 15 2.95 -0.14 13.86
N GLN A 16 2.44 0.76 14.71
CA GLN A 16 2.07 2.10 14.26
C GLN A 16 3.31 2.99 14.12
N PRO A 17 3.39 3.81 13.07
CA PRO A 17 4.42 4.83 12.95
C PRO A 17 4.17 6.01 13.90
N HIS A 18 5.21 6.81 14.10
CA HIS A 18 5.11 8.07 14.82
C HIS A 18 4.00 8.96 14.23
N VAL A 19 3.29 9.71 15.07
CA VAL A 19 2.09 10.48 14.68
C VAL A 19 2.30 11.40 13.47
N ALA A 20 3.48 12.02 13.35
CA ALA A 20 3.81 12.89 12.22
C ALA A 20 4.01 12.11 10.89
N LEU A 21 4.29 10.81 10.94
CA LEU A 21 4.48 9.95 9.77
C LEU A 21 3.19 9.25 9.32
N ARG A 22 2.17 9.16 10.18
CA ARG A 22 0.89 8.48 9.87
C ARG A 22 0.18 8.96 8.60
N PRO A 23 0.32 10.23 8.15
CA PRO A 23 -0.23 10.63 6.85
C PRO A 23 0.46 9.98 5.66
N TYR A 24 1.64 9.40 5.83
CA TYR A 24 2.50 8.86 4.76
C TYR A 24 2.77 7.38 4.89
N ILE A 25 3.02 6.90 6.11
CA ILE A 25 3.29 5.50 6.44
C ILE A 25 2.07 4.93 7.15
N ALA A 26 1.50 3.86 6.58
CA ALA A 26 0.33 3.21 7.12
C ALA A 26 0.69 2.39 8.38
N TYR A 27 1.73 1.58 8.27
CA TYR A 27 2.27 0.79 9.38
C TYR A 27 3.64 0.21 9.01
N TYR A 28 4.35 -0.29 10.01
CA TYR A 28 5.45 -1.21 9.83
C TYR A 28 4.97 -2.63 10.14
N SER A 29 5.50 -3.64 9.43
CA SER A 29 5.27 -5.01 9.84
C SER A 29 6.54 -5.86 9.73
N ILE A 30 6.61 -6.89 10.57
CA ILE A 30 7.75 -7.79 10.66
C ILE A 30 7.22 -9.21 10.61
N THR A 31 7.78 -10.05 9.72
CA THR A 31 7.45 -11.48 9.70
C THR A 31 8.09 -12.20 10.88
N THR A 32 7.34 -13.09 11.52
CA THR A 32 7.82 -13.93 12.64
C THR A 32 8.35 -15.28 12.16
N SER A 33 7.87 -15.75 10.99
CA SER A 33 8.35 -16.95 10.30
C SER A 33 8.16 -16.77 8.81
N SER A 34 9.11 -17.24 8.01
CA SER A 34 9.07 -17.11 6.55
C SER A 34 8.67 -18.40 5.83
N ALA A 35 8.67 -19.56 6.53
CA ALA A 35 8.48 -20.86 5.92
C ALA A 35 7.09 -21.04 5.29
N ASP A 36 6.05 -20.51 5.95
CA ASP A 36 4.66 -20.73 5.50
C ASP A 36 4.24 -19.84 4.33
N ILE A 37 4.93 -18.70 4.14
CA ILE A 37 4.63 -17.75 3.04
C ILE A 37 5.27 -18.22 1.72
N ALA A 38 6.31 -19.03 1.77
CA ALA A 38 7.04 -19.48 0.59
C ALA A 38 6.24 -20.44 -0.31
N HIS A 39 5.28 -21.16 0.25
CA HIS A 39 4.46 -22.12 -0.48
C HIS A 39 3.20 -21.50 -1.10
N ILE A 40 2.87 -20.28 -0.74
CA ILE A 40 1.74 -19.55 -1.30
C ILE A 40 2.35 -18.56 -2.32
N SER A 41 1.95 -18.67 -3.59
CA SER A 41 2.19 -17.59 -4.56
C SER A 41 1.08 -16.53 -4.37
N PRO A 42 1.18 -15.65 -3.37
CA PRO A 42 0.07 -14.77 -3.07
C PRO A 42 -0.11 -13.78 -4.21
N VAL A 43 -1.35 -13.67 -4.62
CA VAL A 43 -1.80 -12.61 -5.50
C VAL A 43 -2.12 -11.39 -4.64
N PHE A 44 -1.36 -10.31 -4.81
CA PHE A 44 -1.63 -9.06 -4.10
C PHE A 44 -2.73 -8.29 -4.79
N ILE A 45 -3.73 -7.89 -4.03
CA ILE A 45 -4.75 -6.95 -4.52
C ILE A 45 -4.12 -5.57 -4.77
N PRO A 46 -4.72 -4.75 -5.63
CA PRO A 46 -4.22 -3.41 -5.92
C PRO A 46 -3.99 -2.57 -4.68
N ASP A 47 -2.83 -1.96 -4.59
CA ASP A 47 -2.47 -1.02 -3.53
C ASP A 47 -1.78 0.21 -4.11
N LEU A 48 -2.38 1.37 -3.91
CA LEU A 48 -1.89 2.65 -4.41
C LEU A 48 -0.88 3.32 -3.46
N GLY A 49 -0.56 2.71 -2.34
CA GLY A 49 0.44 3.22 -1.39
C GLY A 49 1.86 2.75 -1.73
N GLY A 50 2.00 1.48 -2.02
CA GLY A 50 3.29 0.82 -2.20
C GLY A 50 4.01 0.52 -0.89
N ALA A 51 5.18 -0.12 -0.99
CA ALA A 51 5.94 -0.58 0.17
C ALA A 51 7.45 -0.57 -0.06
N ILE A 52 8.23 -0.50 1.02
CA ILE A 52 9.62 -0.95 1.05
C ILE A 52 9.67 -2.28 1.79
N ILE A 53 10.36 -3.26 1.21
CA ILE A 53 10.50 -4.60 1.75
C ILE A 53 11.99 -4.88 1.96
N ILE A 54 12.38 -5.10 3.21
CA ILE A 54 13.74 -5.52 3.56
C ILE A 54 13.68 -7.01 3.86
N SER A 55 14.35 -7.81 3.06
CA SER A 55 14.43 -9.27 3.20
C SER A 55 15.80 -9.64 3.77
N GLN A 56 15.80 -10.28 4.93
CA GLN A 56 16.99 -10.77 5.60
C GLN A 56 17.18 -12.25 5.24
N TYR A 57 18.30 -12.57 4.61
CA TYR A 57 18.77 -13.92 4.35
C TYR A 57 19.90 -14.26 5.31
N HIS A 58 20.44 -15.48 5.22
CA HIS A 58 21.53 -15.93 6.09
C HIS A 58 22.81 -15.10 5.91
N ASP A 59 23.10 -14.72 4.68
CA ASP A 59 24.37 -14.12 4.25
C ASP A 59 24.23 -12.70 3.67
N ARG A 60 23.00 -12.22 3.48
CA ARG A 60 22.75 -10.92 2.83
C ARG A 60 21.39 -10.33 3.15
N PHE A 61 21.25 -9.05 2.81
CA PHE A 61 19.97 -8.34 2.75
C PHE A 61 19.62 -8.00 1.30
N ASP A 62 18.33 -8.06 1.01
CA ASP A 62 17.72 -7.54 -0.21
C ASP A 62 16.70 -6.47 0.19
N VAL A 63 16.79 -5.28 -0.43
CA VAL A 63 15.85 -4.19 -0.18
C VAL A 63 15.15 -3.85 -1.48
N ARG A 64 13.84 -4.02 -1.52
CA ARG A 64 13.01 -3.73 -2.68
C ARG A 64 12.04 -2.60 -2.39
N ILE A 65 11.78 -1.80 -3.41
CA ILE A 65 10.68 -0.85 -3.45
C ILE A 65 9.58 -1.40 -4.36
N TRP A 66 8.41 -1.58 -3.81
CA TRP A 66 7.21 -1.88 -4.56
C TRP A 66 6.43 -0.59 -4.72
N GLY A 67 6.25 -0.15 -5.95
CA GLY A 67 5.51 1.06 -6.27
C GLY A 67 4.01 0.89 -6.02
N PRO A 68 3.23 1.94 -6.32
CA PRO A 68 1.78 1.81 -6.37
C PRO A 68 1.35 0.78 -7.42
N PHE A 69 0.41 -0.09 -7.06
CA PHE A 69 -0.19 -1.06 -7.98
C PHE A 69 -1.66 -0.73 -8.22
N ASN A 70 -2.02 -0.44 -9.46
CA ASN A 70 -3.42 -0.20 -9.87
C ASN A 70 -4.12 -1.44 -10.44
N ARG A 71 -3.47 -2.59 -10.37
CA ARG A 71 -3.95 -3.93 -10.76
C ARG A 71 -3.30 -4.96 -9.85
N ILE A 72 -3.80 -6.21 -9.90
CA ILE A 72 -3.18 -7.31 -9.13
C ILE A 72 -1.70 -7.47 -9.46
N SER A 73 -0.95 -7.95 -8.49
CA SER A 73 0.47 -8.27 -8.60
C SER A 73 0.74 -9.66 -8.03
N HIS A 74 1.72 -10.37 -8.58
CA HIS A 74 2.10 -11.71 -8.15
C HIS A 74 3.53 -11.71 -7.60
N ILE A 75 3.83 -12.56 -6.62
CA ILE A 75 5.23 -12.91 -6.31
C ILE A 75 5.71 -13.88 -7.39
N GLU A 76 6.95 -13.69 -7.83
CA GLU A 76 7.57 -14.61 -8.78
C GLU A 76 7.75 -16.00 -8.13
N PRO A 77 7.33 -17.07 -8.81
CA PRO A 77 7.57 -18.42 -8.33
C PRO A 77 9.08 -18.68 -8.15
N GLY A 78 9.45 -19.34 -7.07
CA GLY A 78 10.84 -19.70 -6.81
C GLY A 78 11.69 -18.58 -6.19
N ALA A 79 11.07 -17.47 -5.76
CA ALA A 79 11.80 -16.44 -5.00
C ALA A 79 12.44 -17.05 -3.74
N PRO A 80 13.71 -16.73 -3.41
CA PRO A 80 14.36 -17.24 -2.22
C PRO A 80 13.56 -16.93 -0.95
N VAL A 81 13.51 -17.89 -0.02
CA VAL A 81 12.83 -17.73 1.26
C VAL A 81 13.71 -16.94 2.20
N ALA A 82 13.31 -15.73 2.58
CA ALA A 82 14.01 -14.93 3.56
C ALA A 82 13.75 -15.47 4.97
N GLN A 83 14.73 -15.39 5.87
CA GLN A 83 14.56 -15.76 7.28
C GLN A 83 13.59 -14.80 7.97
N LYS A 84 13.64 -13.52 7.61
CA LYS A 84 12.80 -12.47 8.16
C LYS A 84 12.56 -11.38 7.11
N LYS A 85 11.39 -10.79 7.14
CA LYS A 85 11.08 -9.63 6.30
C LYS A 85 10.55 -8.49 7.16
N TYR A 86 10.93 -7.28 6.79
CA TYR A 86 10.48 -6.04 7.39
C TYR A 86 9.79 -5.23 6.29
N PHE A 87 8.59 -4.78 6.56
CA PHE A 87 7.79 -4.02 5.62
C PHE A 87 7.56 -2.61 6.16
N ILE A 88 7.74 -1.63 5.29
CA ILE A 88 7.32 -0.25 5.51
C ILE A 88 6.24 0.02 4.49
N GLU A 89 4.99 0.05 4.96
CA GLU A 89 3.81 0.19 4.12
C GLU A 89 3.37 1.64 4.05
N PHE A 90 3.18 2.15 2.85
CA PHE A 90 2.83 3.55 2.63
C PHE A 90 1.35 3.74 2.34
N HIS A 91 0.84 4.89 2.73
CA HIS A 91 -0.40 5.41 2.18
C HIS A 91 -0.17 5.96 0.76
N PRO A 92 -1.24 6.07 -0.08
CA PRO A 92 -1.12 6.70 -1.38
C PRO A 92 -0.43 8.06 -1.29
N GLY A 93 0.65 8.23 -2.06
CA GLY A 93 1.50 9.42 -2.03
C GLY A 93 2.61 9.43 -0.96
N GLY A 94 2.63 8.48 -0.04
CA GLY A 94 3.68 8.38 0.99
C GLY A 94 5.07 8.12 0.39
N LEU A 95 5.16 7.20 -0.58
CA LEU A 95 6.40 6.92 -1.31
C LEU A 95 6.94 8.17 -2.01
N SER A 96 6.10 8.93 -2.71
CA SER A 96 6.56 10.13 -3.40
C SER A 96 7.01 11.20 -2.43
N ARG A 97 6.44 11.25 -1.25
CA ARG A 97 6.79 12.23 -0.22
C ARG A 97 8.12 11.92 0.47
N LEU A 98 8.39 10.66 0.75
CA LEU A 98 9.53 10.26 1.59
C LEU A 98 10.70 9.69 0.78
N ILE A 99 10.43 9.04 -0.36
CA ILE A 99 11.44 8.24 -1.06
C ILE A 99 11.73 8.76 -2.46
N TYR A 100 10.71 8.86 -3.33
CA TYR A 100 10.90 9.09 -4.75
C TYR A 100 9.84 10.03 -5.33
N ASN A 101 10.26 11.13 -5.95
CA ASN A 101 9.38 12.26 -6.30
C ASN A 101 8.39 12.00 -7.44
N ASN A 102 8.55 10.92 -8.22
CA ASN A 102 7.70 10.61 -9.36
C ASN A 102 7.11 9.20 -9.27
N SER A 103 5.92 9.09 -8.69
CA SER A 103 5.24 7.79 -8.53
C SER A 103 4.79 7.17 -9.87
N GLN A 104 4.74 7.91 -10.97
CA GLN A 104 4.42 7.35 -12.30
C GLN A 104 5.49 6.34 -12.74
N GLU A 105 6.75 6.61 -12.47
CA GLU A 105 7.86 5.70 -12.80
C GLU A 105 7.85 4.43 -11.96
N LEU A 106 7.26 4.49 -10.76
CA LEU A 106 7.11 3.35 -9.86
C LEU A 106 5.80 2.58 -10.07
N LEU A 107 4.86 3.09 -10.88
CA LEU A 107 3.55 2.47 -11.05
C LEU A 107 3.67 1.05 -11.61
N ASN A 108 3.13 0.06 -10.87
CA ASN A 108 3.21 -1.37 -11.17
C ASN A 108 4.64 -1.92 -11.27
N GLN A 109 5.62 -1.27 -10.65
CA GLN A 109 7.01 -1.71 -10.65
C GLN A 109 7.41 -2.33 -9.32
N LYS A 110 8.32 -3.30 -9.39
CA LYS A 110 9.04 -3.89 -8.27
C LYS A 110 10.53 -3.76 -8.58
N LEU A 111 11.19 -2.82 -7.93
CA LEU A 111 12.58 -2.47 -8.22
C LEU A 111 13.47 -2.81 -7.02
N TYR A 112 14.75 -2.99 -7.27
CA TYR A 112 15.74 -3.00 -6.21
C TYR A 112 15.97 -1.57 -5.71
N MET A 113 16.16 -1.41 -4.39
CA MET A 113 16.35 -0.09 -3.80
C MET A 113 17.64 0.57 -4.26
N GLU A 114 18.67 -0.20 -4.60
CA GLU A 114 19.93 0.32 -5.16
C GLU A 114 19.75 1.03 -6.50
N ASP A 115 18.81 0.58 -7.34
CA ASP A 115 18.51 1.21 -8.62
C ASP A 115 17.76 2.54 -8.45
N VAL A 116 17.11 2.73 -7.30
CA VAL A 116 16.35 3.93 -6.97
C VAL A 116 17.16 4.88 -6.09
N ASN A 117 17.71 4.37 -4.99
CA ASN A 117 18.52 5.15 -4.06
C ASN A 117 19.38 4.24 -3.15
N ILE A 118 20.64 4.12 -3.49
CA ILE A 118 21.59 3.25 -2.75
C ILE A 118 21.83 3.71 -1.31
N ALA A 119 21.77 5.02 -1.03
CA ALA A 119 21.97 5.54 0.32
C ALA A 119 20.82 5.12 1.24
N ILE A 120 19.57 5.14 0.76
CA ILE A 120 18.40 4.65 1.50
C ILE A 120 18.56 3.14 1.77
N LYS A 121 19.00 2.35 0.77
CA LYS A 121 19.27 0.92 0.95
C LYS A 121 20.22 0.67 2.12
N HIS A 122 21.38 1.33 2.10
CA HIS A 122 22.41 1.14 3.13
C HIS A 122 21.92 1.58 4.52
N SER A 123 21.21 2.72 4.60
CA SER A 123 20.65 3.19 5.87
C SER A 123 19.67 2.19 6.46
N LEU A 124 18.74 1.67 5.65
CA LEU A 124 17.73 0.72 6.12
C LEU A 124 18.33 -0.62 6.56
N ILE A 125 19.34 -1.11 5.84
CA ILE A 125 20.08 -2.33 6.23
C ILE A 125 20.78 -2.11 7.57
N ALA A 126 21.54 -1.01 7.73
CA ALA A 126 22.24 -0.69 8.96
C ALA A 126 21.31 -0.61 10.18
N LEU A 127 20.12 -0.01 10.02
CA LEU A 127 19.10 0.04 11.08
C LEU A 127 18.64 -1.37 11.49
N VAL A 128 18.39 -2.25 10.52
CA VAL A 128 17.99 -3.63 10.81
C VAL A 128 19.12 -4.39 11.49
N GLU A 129 20.36 -4.31 11.00
CA GLU A 129 21.52 -5.00 11.59
C GLU A 129 21.75 -4.58 13.04
N GLN A 130 21.63 -3.29 13.35
CA GLN A 130 21.89 -2.77 14.69
C GLN A 130 20.76 -3.03 15.68
N HIS A 131 19.49 -3.12 15.22
CA HIS A 131 18.34 -3.10 16.11
C HIS A 131 17.38 -4.30 15.94
N ALA A 132 17.69 -5.30 15.07
CA ALA A 132 16.80 -6.43 14.79
C ALA A 132 16.40 -7.27 16.02
N LEU A 133 17.20 -7.26 17.08
CA LEU A 133 16.95 -8.00 18.32
C LEU A 133 15.86 -7.35 19.17
N CYS A 134 15.67 -6.03 19.08
CA CYS A 134 14.66 -5.29 19.81
C CYS A 134 13.70 -4.58 18.84
N GLN A 135 12.54 -5.18 18.56
CA GLN A 135 11.60 -4.68 17.56
C GLN A 135 11.11 -3.26 17.85
N ASN A 136 10.79 -2.94 19.10
CA ASN A 136 10.35 -1.59 19.46
C ASN A 136 11.45 -0.55 19.22
N GLN A 137 12.71 -0.92 19.46
CA GLN A 137 13.83 -0.04 19.17
C GLN A 137 14.02 0.14 17.66
N LEU A 138 13.93 -0.94 16.87
CA LEU A 138 13.98 -0.87 15.39
C LEU A 138 12.89 0.05 14.83
N ILE A 139 11.65 -0.09 15.31
CA ILE A 139 10.55 0.78 14.88
C ILE A 139 10.80 2.24 15.24
N SER A 140 11.31 2.53 16.43
CA SER A 140 11.69 3.89 16.81
C SER A 140 12.81 4.46 15.92
N GLN A 141 13.76 3.63 15.49
CA GLN A 141 14.81 4.05 14.56
C GLN A 141 14.29 4.28 13.14
N PHE A 142 13.35 3.45 12.66
CA PHE A 142 12.64 3.74 11.41
C PHE A 142 11.87 5.06 11.50
N ASP A 143 11.17 5.30 12.60
CA ASP A 143 10.48 6.59 12.80
C ASP A 143 11.44 7.78 12.73
N MET A 144 12.58 7.73 13.43
CA MET A 144 13.59 8.79 13.39
C MET A 144 14.10 9.01 11.97
N TYR A 145 14.48 7.95 11.27
CA TYR A 145 14.97 8.01 9.90
C TYR A 145 13.96 8.66 8.93
N PHE A 146 12.70 8.26 8.99
CA PHE A 146 11.68 8.82 8.11
C PHE A 146 11.24 10.24 8.51
N LEU A 147 11.34 10.60 9.80
CA LEU A 147 11.14 11.98 10.25
C LEU A 147 12.22 12.91 9.69
N ASP A 148 13.48 12.49 9.68
CA ASP A 148 14.58 13.27 9.09
C ASP A 148 14.36 13.45 7.58
N LEU A 149 13.97 12.40 6.85
CA LEU A 149 13.61 12.51 5.43
C LEU A 149 12.42 13.45 5.20
N LEU A 150 11.44 13.45 6.11
CA LEU A 150 10.28 14.33 6.03
C LEU A 150 10.68 15.80 6.18
N VAL A 151 11.60 16.13 7.08
CA VAL A 151 12.11 17.49 7.30
C VAL A 151 12.87 18.00 6.08
N VAL A 152 13.78 17.21 5.53
CA VAL A 152 14.60 17.60 4.37
C VAL A 152 13.76 17.91 3.13
N ARG A 153 12.56 17.32 3.00
CA ARG A 153 11.70 17.45 1.83
C ARG A 153 10.54 18.43 2.01
N THR A 154 10.62 19.38 2.95
CA THR A 154 9.47 20.19 3.40
C THR A 154 8.95 21.20 2.36
N ASP A 155 9.74 21.64 1.36
CA ASP A 155 9.45 22.85 0.59
C ASP A 155 8.36 22.79 -0.49
N THR A 156 7.86 21.63 -0.89
CA THR A 156 6.99 21.58 -2.07
C THR A 156 5.54 21.13 -1.84
N LEU A 157 5.13 20.69 -0.63
CA LEU A 157 3.90 19.91 -0.49
C LEU A 157 2.97 20.24 0.70
N ILE A 158 3.00 21.43 1.27
CA ILE A 158 2.02 21.80 2.33
C ILE A 158 0.57 21.67 1.80
N ARG A 159 0.32 22.09 0.57
CA ARG A 159 -0.98 21.94 -0.09
C ARG A 159 -1.34 20.46 -0.35
N GLY A 160 -0.36 19.62 -0.66
CA GLY A 160 -0.57 18.18 -0.93
C GLY A 160 -0.98 17.36 0.28
N ARG A 161 -0.57 17.74 1.50
CA ARG A 161 -0.92 17.00 2.73
C ARG A 161 -2.43 16.94 2.96
N HIS A 162 -3.14 18.04 2.70
CA HIS A 162 -4.60 18.10 2.83
C HIS A 162 -5.29 17.16 1.85
N ILE A 163 -4.85 17.15 0.59
CA ILE A 163 -5.40 16.25 -0.44
C ILE A 163 -5.19 14.78 -0.07
N LEU A 164 -3.98 14.42 0.35
CA LEU A 164 -3.69 13.03 0.75
C LEU A 164 -4.59 12.58 1.89
N LYS A 165 -4.82 13.43 2.89
CA LYS A 165 -5.72 13.14 4.00
C LYS A 165 -7.15 12.89 3.51
N ILE A 166 -7.68 13.74 2.62
CA ILE A 166 -9.02 13.56 2.04
C ILE A 166 -9.09 12.26 1.23
N LEU A 167 -8.08 11.98 0.41
CA LEU A 167 -8.04 10.75 -0.39
C LEU A 167 -7.98 9.49 0.46
N GLN A 168 -7.40 9.54 1.66
CA GLN A 168 -7.42 8.43 2.61
C GLN A 168 -8.83 8.18 3.14
N CYS A 169 -9.60 9.25 3.37
CA CYS A 169 -10.96 9.20 3.90
C CYS A 169 -12.03 8.95 2.82
N VAL A 170 -11.66 8.78 1.54
CA VAL A 170 -12.61 8.53 0.44
C VAL A 170 -13.50 7.32 0.76
N SER A 171 -14.79 7.56 0.88
CA SER A 171 -15.83 6.56 1.08
C SER A 171 -16.37 6.01 -0.25
N LYS A 172 -17.27 5.04 -0.16
CA LYS A 172 -17.97 4.49 -1.34
C LYS A 172 -18.82 5.51 -2.08
N GLU A 173 -19.32 6.52 -1.37
CA GLU A 173 -20.25 7.53 -1.89
C GLU A 173 -19.54 8.72 -2.55
N ASP A 174 -18.20 8.83 -2.35
CA ASP A 174 -17.46 9.96 -2.86
C ASP A 174 -17.29 9.91 -4.37
N THR A 175 -17.69 10.99 -5.00
CA THR A 175 -17.44 11.25 -6.42
C THR A 175 -16.21 12.14 -6.57
N ILE A 176 -15.61 12.13 -7.78
CA ILE A 176 -14.51 13.06 -8.10
C ILE A 176 -14.95 14.49 -7.83
N THR A 177 -16.17 14.87 -8.22
CA THR A 177 -16.72 16.23 -8.04
C THR A 177 -16.87 16.61 -6.57
N ALA A 178 -17.24 15.68 -5.69
CA ALA A 178 -17.33 15.93 -4.25
C ALA A 178 -15.94 16.21 -3.67
N ILE A 179 -14.95 15.38 -4.02
CA ILE A 179 -13.56 15.56 -3.59
C ILE A 179 -12.98 16.88 -4.11
N GLU A 180 -13.22 17.23 -5.39
CA GLU A 180 -12.78 18.49 -6.00
C GLU A 180 -13.31 19.70 -5.26
N LYS A 181 -14.57 19.67 -4.85
CA LYS A 181 -15.20 20.74 -4.05
C LYS A 181 -14.54 20.87 -2.67
N GLU A 182 -14.29 19.74 -2.03
CA GLU A 182 -13.70 19.73 -0.68
C GLU A 182 -12.24 20.21 -0.68
N VAL A 183 -11.44 19.81 -1.68
CA VAL A 183 -10.03 20.25 -1.79
C VAL A 183 -9.85 21.60 -2.50
N HIS A 184 -10.91 22.18 -3.06
CA HIS A 184 -10.85 23.39 -3.89
C HIS A 184 -9.89 23.29 -5.08
N TYR A 185 -9.85 22.12 -5.73
CA TYR A 185 -9.06 21.85 -6.93
C TYR A 185 -9.96 21.56 -8.11
N SER A 186 -9.59 22.08 -9.31
CA SER A 186 -10.20 21.64 -10.55
C SER A 186 -9.79 20.21 -10.88
N GLN A 187 -10.60 19.50 -11.68
CA GLN A 187 -10.31 18.15 -12.15
C GLN A 187 -8.90 18.03 -12.77
N ARG A 188 -8.49 19.03 -13.53
CA ARG A 188 -7.15 19.08 -14.14
C ARG A 188 -6.04 19.15 -13.08
N GLN A 189 -6.23 19.97 -12.05
CA GLN A 189 -5.27 20.09 -10.95
C GLN A 189 -5.21 18.79 -10.14
N MET A 190 -6.36 18.20 -9.83
CA MET A 190 -6.45 16.92 -9.13
C MET A 190 -5.75 15.80 -9.91
N ASN A 191 -6.03 15.68 -11.21
CA ASN A 191 -5.38 14.69 -12.07
C ASN A 191 -3.87 14.89 -12.11
N ARG A 192 -3.38 16.14 -12.29
CA ARG A 192 -1.95 16.42 -12.28
C ARG A 192 -1.31 16.03 -10.95
N TYR A 193 -1.94 16.39 -9.84
CA TYR A 193 -1.46 16.07 -8.52
C TYR A 193 -1.38 14.54 -8.30
N LEU A 194 -2.48 13.82 -8.52
CA LEU A 194 -2.52 12.37 -8.33
C LEU A 194 -1.57 11.61 -9.26
N ASN A 195 -1.44 12.02 -10.51
CA ASN A 195 -0.45 11.43 -11.42
C ASN A 195 0.98 11.58 -10.88
N THR A 196 1.32 12.73 -10.30
CA THR A 196 2.67 12.95 -9.74
C THR A 196 2.88 12.17 -8.44
N VAL A 197 1.93 12.24 -7.49
CA VAL A 197 2.13 11.71 -6.12
C VAL A 197 1.75 10.25 -5.98
N VAL A 198 0.79 9.74 -6.76
CA VAL A 198 0.28 8.36 -6.69
C VAL A 198 0.56 7.57 -7.98
N GLY A 199 0.82 8.27 -9.08
CA GLY A 199 1.07 7.65 -10.38
C GLY A 199 -0.19 7.35 -11.20
N VAL A 200 -1.38 7.75 -10.74
CA VAL A 200 -2.65 7.45 -11.41
C VAL A 200 -3.56 8.67 -11.51
N SER A 201 -4.49 8.67 -12.50
CA SER A 201 -5.52 9.70 -12.58
C SER A 201 -6.54 9.58 -11.44
N SER A 202 -7.27 10.69 -11.15
CA SER A 202 -8.32 10.70 -10.12
C SER A 202 -9.41 9.64 -10.40
N LYS A 203 -9.81 9.46 -11.66
CA LYS A 203 -10.77 8.43 -12.05
C LYS A 203 -10.25 7.02 -11.75
N ASN A 204 -8.97 6.74 -12.05
CA ASN A 204 -8.37 5.44 -11.77
C ASN A 204 -8.16 5.23 -10.27
N TYR A 205 -7.80 6.26 -9.53
CA TYR A 205 -7.71 6.23 -8.07
C TYR A 205 -9.02 5.76 -7.44
N LEU A 206 -10.14 6.42 -7.78
CA LEU A 206 -11.46 6.05 -7.24
C LEU A 206 -11.90 4.66 -7.69
N ARG A 207 -11.60 4.28 -8.95
CA ARG A 207 -11.87 2.92 -9.43
C ARG A 207 -11.17 1.86 -8.58
N VAL A 208 -9.87 2.00 -8.33
CA VAL A 208 -9.09 1.06 -7.49
C VAL A 208 -9.66 1.02 -6.06
N LYS A 209 -10.00 2.18 -5.49
CA LYS A 209 -10.63 2.25 -4.16
C LYS A 209 -11.94 1.48 -4.11
N ARG A 210 -12.85 1.66 -5.09
CA ARG A 210 -14.11 0.91 -5.16
C ARG A 210 -13.89 -0.59 -5.28
N ILE A 211 -12.92 -1.02 -6.09
CA ILE A 211 -12.60 -2.45 -6.21
C ILE A 211 -12.05 -3.01 -4.89
N ASN A 212 -11.24 -2.25 -4.15
CA ASN A 212 -10.75 -2.68 -2.84
C ASN A 212 -11.90 -2.79 -1.82
N LEU A 213 -12.90 -1.90 -1.87
CA LEU A 213 -14.12 -2.02 -1.08
C LEU A 213 -14.95 -3.25 -1.50
N ALA A 214 -15.08 -3.49 -2.82
CA ALA A 214 -15.74 -4.69 -3.32
C ALA A 214 -15.09 -5.97 -2.79
N VAL A 215 -13.77 -6.04 -2.82
CA VAL A 215 -12.99 -7.17 -2.27
C VAL A 215 -13.34 -7.42 -0.80
N GLN A 216 -13.49 -6.36 0.00
CA GLN A 216 -13.87 -6.48 1.40
C GLN A 216 -15.31 -6.99 1.59
N MET A 217 -16.26 -6.46 0.80
CA MET A 217 -17.66 -6.89 0.84
C MET A 217 -17.82 -8.35 0.40
N LEU A 218 -17.13 -8.74 -0.68
CA LEU A 218 -17.14 -10.12 -1.18
C LEU A 218 -16.59 -11.14 -0.17
N LYS A 219 -15.68 -10.74 0.72
CA LYS A 219 -15.18 -11.59 1.81
C LYS A 219 -16.23 -11.92 2.86
N GLN A 220 -17.24 -11.08 3.03
CA GLN A 220 -18.30 -11.28 4.03
C GLN A 220 -19.35 -12.32 3.63
N ARG A 221 -19.26 -12.92 2.42
CA ARG A 221 -20.05 -14.03 1.88
C ARG A 221 -21.58 -13.86 1.82
N GLN A 222 -22.15 -12.79 2.37
CA GLN A 222 -23.60 -12.60 2.49
C GLN A 222 -24.21 -11.69 1.40
N CYS A 223 -23.37 -10.98 0.62
CA CYS A 223 -23.85 -10.07 -0.41
C CYS A 223 -23.82 -10.73 -1.79
N SER A 224 -24.86 -10.52 -2.59
CA SER A 224 -24.87 -10.87 -4.02
C SER A 224 -23.93 -9.93 -4.80
N ILE A 225 -23.58 -10.30 -6.02
CA ILE A 225 -22.76 -9.45 -6.90
C ILE A 225 -23.51 -8.15 -7.25
N GLU A 226 -24.82 -8.25 -7.43
CA GLU A 226 -25.73 -7.14 -7.71
C GLU A 226 -25.76 -6.16 -6.53
N GLU A 227 -25.89 -6.65 -5.31
CA GLU A 227 -25.85 -5.84 -4.09
C GLU A 227 -24.53 -5.11 -3.94
N VAL A 228 -23.40 -5.79 -4.16
CA VAL A 228 -22.08 -5.16 -4.13
C VAL A 228 -21.95 -4.06 -5.18
N ALA A 229 -22.42 -4.30 -6.41
CA ALA A 229 -22.40 -3.30 -7.48
C ALA A 229 -23.22 -2.07 -7.11
N PHE A 230 -24.44 -2.28 -6.61
CA PHE A 230 -25.34 -1.21 -6.18
C PHE A 230 -24.74 -0.39 -5.02
N GLU A 231 -24.25 -1.05 -3.98
CA GLU A 231 -23.63 -0.43 -2.81
C GLU A 231 -22.41 0.42 -3.15
N LEU A 232 -21.68 0.07 -4.23
CA LEU A 232 -20.51 0.80 -4.70
C LEU A 232 -20.84 1.87 -5.75
N GLY A 233 -22.12 2.12 -6.02
CA GLY A 233 -22.59 3.16 -6.92
C GLY A 233 -22.33 2.86 -8.40
N TYR A 234 -22.29 1.59 -8.80
CA TYR A 234 -22.29 1.22 -10.21
C TYR A 234 -23.71 1.30 -10.79
N TYR A 235 -23.79 1.67 -12.07
CA TYR A 235 -25.08 1.76 -12.77
C TYR A 235 -25.76 0.37 -12.90
N ASP A 236 -24.95 -0.66 -13.18
CA ASP A 236 -25.38 -2.05 -13.26
C ASP A 236 -24.24 -3.01 -12.86
N SER A 237 -24.58 -4.26 -12.67
CA SER A 237 -23.61 -5.31 -12.32
C SER A 237 -22.63 -5.62 -13.45
N ALA A 238 -23.00 -5.44 -14.71
CA ALA A 238 -22.12 -5.67 -15.85
C ALA A 238 -20.95 -4.68 -15.86
N HIS A 239 -21.21 -3.39 -15.60
CA HIS A 239 -20.18 -2.37 -15.46
C HIS A 239 -19.24 -2.67 -14.28
N PHE A 240 -19.80 -3.08 -13.14
CA PHE A 240 -19.00 -3.52 -11.99
C PHE A 240 -18.12 -4.71 -12.33
N ILE A 241 -18.69 -5.78 -12.90
CA ILE A 241 -17.95 -7.00 -13.29
C ILE A 241 -16.82 -6.67 -14.25
N HIS A 242 -17.06 -5.80 -15.23
CA HIS A 242 -16.05 -5.35 -16.19
C HIS A 242 -14.89 -4.62 -15.48
N ASP A 243 -15.19 -3.65 -14.61
CA ASP A 243 -14.17 -2.88 -13.88
C ASP A 243 -13.40 -3.78 -12.90
N PHE A 244 -14.08 -4.66 -12.19
CA PHE A 244 -13.47 -5.62 -11.27
C PHE A 244 -12.52 -6.57 -12.03
N THR A 245 -12.99 -7.15 -13.13
CA THR A 245 -12.18 -8.08 -13.94
C THR A 245 -10.95 -7.40 -14.53
N LYS A 246 -11.08 -6.15 -14.98
CA LYS A 246 -9.97 -5.36 -15.51
C LYS A 246 -8.85 -5.13 -14.49
N ILE A 247 -9.19 -4.99 -13.21
CA ILE A 247 -8.24 -4.69 -12.13
C ILE A 247 -7.74 -5.98 -11.47
N MET A 248 -8.65 -6.93 -11.21
CA MET A 248 -8.39 -8.15 -10.46
C MET A 248 -8.02 -9.36 -11.35
N ASN A 249 -8.10 -9.21 -12.68
CA ASN A 249 -7.88 -10.28 -13.66
C ASN A 249 -8.71 -11.56 -13.40
N LYS A 250 -9.77 -11.45 -12.61
CA LYS A 250 -10.78 -12.52 -12.32
C LYS A 250 -12.12 -11.85 -12.11
N THR A 251 -13.21 -12.54 -12.45
CA THR A 251 -14.56 -12.04 -12.13
C THR A 251 -14.80 -12.01 -10.62
N PRO A 252 -15.75 -11.21 -10.12
CA PRO A 252 -16.11 -11.21 -8.70
C PRO A 252 -16.49 -12.59 -8.15
N THR A 253 -17.17 -13.41 -8.95
CA THR A 253 -17.55 -14.78 -8.60
C THR A 253 -16.31 -15.66 -8.46
N MET A 254 -15.42 -15.68 -9.45
CA MET A 254 -14.16 -16.41 -9.39
C MET A 254 -13.27 -15.96 -8.22
N TYR A 255 -13.26 -14.64 -7.92
CA TYR A 255 -12.55 -14.13 -6.76
C TYR A 255 -13.12 -14.71 -5.46
N ARG A 256 -14.45 -14.75 -5.30
CA ARG A 256 -15.13 -15.30 -4.12
C ARG A 256 -14.84 -16.79 -3.91
N GLU A 257 -14.76 -17.55 -4.98
CA GLU A 257 -14.46 -18.99 -4.93
C GLU A 257 -12.99 -19.28 -4.56
N ASN A 258 -12.08 -18.40 -4.92
CA ASN A 258 -10.64 -18.58 -4.76
C ASN A 258 -10.00 -17.51 -3.83
N MET A 259 -10.71 -17.08 -2.77
CA MET A 259 -10.24 -15.99 -1.90
C MET A 259 -8.94 -16.31 -1.15
N SER A 260 -8.66 -17.60 -0.91
CA SER A 260 -7.42 -18.07 -0.27
C SER A 260 -6.17 -17.75 -1.08
N ASP A 261 -6.30 -17.60 -2.42
CA ASP A 261 -5.19 -17.30 -3.31
C ASP A 261 -4.77 -15.83 -3.26
N PHE A 262 -5.59 -14.98 -2.63
CA PHE A 262 -5.38 -13.53 -2.61
C PHE A 262 -4.96 -13.05 -1.24
N TYR A 263 -3.76 -12.51 -1.18
CA TYR A 263 -3.31 -11.75 -0.01
C TYR A 263 -3.94 -10.35 -0.04
N SER A 264 -4.76 -10.07 0.93
CA SER A 264 -5.28 -8.73 1.15
C SER A 264 -4.85 -8.25 2.51
N GLU A 265 -4.02 -7.23 2.54
CA GLU A 265 -3.75 -6.51 3.77
C GLU A 265 -5.01 -5.76 4.21
N THR A 266 -5.70 -6.33 5.18
CA THR A 266 -6.87 -5.70 5.79
C THR A 266 -6.48 -4.52 6.70
N THR A 267 -5.20 -4.25 6.88
CA THR A 267 -4.65 -3.33 7.88
C THR A 267 -4.44 -1.90 7.39
N LYS A 268 -4.44 -1.63 6.09
CA LYS A 268 -4.45 -0.23 5.58
C LYS A 268 -5.79 0.49 5.78
N ARG A 269 -6.59 0.00 6.74
CA ARG A 269 -7.78 0.69 7.21
C ARG A 269 -7.38 1.69 8.29
N LEU A 270 -7.50 2.93 7.98
CA LEU A 270 -7.79 3.98 8.93
C LEU A 270 -9.03 4.71 8.44
#